data_4cddc1d7b27e449e4e40d4d66b8de41d
#
_entry.id   4cddc1d7b27e449e4e40d4d66b8de41d
#
_cell.length_a   1.000
_cell.length_b   1.000
_cell.length_c   1.000
_cell.angle_alpha   90.00
_cell.angle_beta   90.00
_cell.angle_gamma   90.00
#
_symmetry.space_group_name_H-M   'P 1'
#
loop_
_entity.id
_entity.type
_entity.pdbx_description
1 polymer ?
#
loop_
_entity_poly.entity_id
_entity_poly.type
_entity_poly.pdbx_seq_one_letter_code
_entity_poly.pdbx_strand_id
1 'polypeptide(L)'
;LGDVYKRQVYVAALGHAFGPNSERGIFKSIDGGVNWKKVLFVSENSGAADLSMDPGNPRVLITTICQAKRSFWRLDSGGPESGIYISFDGGDNWENITKNPGLPEGLKGRMGVSISPAKEGRIWATIESEIDTGVYRTENYGKTWALVSDDQDLQGRPWYYQHIFADPSDENTVWVMNYSCHKSTDGGKTFELVPTPHGDNHDIWIDP
;
A
#
# COMPACT_ATOMS: atom_id res chain seq x y z
N LEU A 1 14.41 8.64 15.14
CA LEU A 1 14.23 9.64 14.09
C LEU A 1 14.33 11.01 14.72
N GLY A 2 15.20 11.90 14.18
CA GLY A 2 15.52 13.19 14.79
C GLY A 2 14.30 14.13 14.92
N ASP A 3 14.42 15.11 15.78
CA ASP A 3 13.34 16.01 16.20
C ASP A 3 12.58 16.70 15.06
N VAL A 4 13.23 16.96 13.94
CA VAL A 4 12.62 17.60 12.76
C VAL A 4 11.50 16.76 12.18
N TYR A 5 11.59 15.43 12.27
CA TYR A 5 10.62 14.50 11.68
C TYR A 5 9.53 14.03 12.66
N LYS A 6 9.69 14.22 13.95
CA LYS A 6 8.69 13.83 14.97
C LYS A 6 7.35 14.58 14.87
N ARG A 7 7.32 15.69 14.12
CA ARG A 7 6.10 16.47 13.87
C ARG A 7 5.49 16.22 12.51
N GLN A 8 6.17 15.47 11.64
CA GLN A 8 5.62 15.09 10.35
C GLN A 8 4.69 13.90 10.52
N VAL A 9 3.46 14.06 10.04
CA VAL A 9 2.43 13.01 10.05
C VAL A 9 1.81 12.95 8.67
N TYR A 10 1.62 11.73 8.16
CA TYR A 10 0.90 11.50 6.90
C TYR A 10 -0.32 10.64 7.15
N VAL A 11 -1.37 10.93 6.41
CA VAL A 11 -2.64 10.17 6.47
C VAL A 11 -3.06 9.80 5.06
N ALA A 12 -3.27 8.51 4.84
CA ALA A 12 -3.93 7.97 3.66
C ALA A 12 -5.45 8.01 3.89
N ALA A 13 -6.16 8.85 3.14
CA ALA A 13 -7.59 9.01 3.28
C ALA A 13 -8.32 8.38 2.08
N LEU A 14 -8.97 7.23 2.33
CA LEU A 14 -9.85 6.61 1.35
C LEU A 14 -11.13 7.43 1.16
N GLY A 15 -11.51 8.20 2.18
CA GLY A 15 -12.76 8.96 2.23
C GLY A 15 -13.97 8.06 2.52
N HIS A 16 -15.17 8.63 2.51
CA HIS A 16 -16.38 7.83 2.68
C HIS A 16 -16.67 6.98 1.44
N ALA A 17 -17.27 5.80 1.64
CA ALA A 17 -17.49 4.83 0.57
C ALA A 17 -18.69 5.19 -0.34
N PHE A 18 -19.67 5.94 0.17
CA PHE A 18 -20.92 6.28 -0.52
C PHE A 18 -20.78 7.63 -1.24
N GLY A 19 -20.40 7.57 -2.52
CA GLY A 19 -20.29 8.72 -3.39
C GLY A 19 -18.93 9.40 -3.42
N PRO A 20 -18.76 10.37 -4.34
CA PRO A 20 -17.55 11.15 -4.45
C PRO A 20 -17.37 12.08 -3.24
N ASN A 21 -16.12 12.35 -2.87
CA ASN A 21 -15.83 13.37 -1.87
C ASN A 21 -14.42 13.96 -2.03
N SER A 22 -14.28 15.22 -1.66
CA SER A 22 -13.04 15.97 -1.80
C SER A 22 -12.01 15.67 -0.71
N GLU A 23 -12.35 14.88 0.32
CA GLU A 23 -11.46 14.56 1.44
C GLU A 23 -10.58 13.33 1.20
N ARG A 24 -10.60 12.80 -0.02
CA ARG A 24 -9.77 11.67 -0.47
C ARG A 24 -8.35 12.13 -0.76
N GLY A 25 -7.39 11.21 -0.64
CA GLY A 25 -5.99 11.41 -1.01
C GLY A 25 -4.99 11.32 0.14
N ILE A 26 -3.81 11.87 -0.04
CA ILE A 26 -2.79 11.93 1.02
C ILE A 26 -2.76 13.32 1.64
N PHE A 27 -2.78 13.33 2.97
CA PHE A 27 -2.64 14.54 3.78
C PHE A 27 -1.32 14.49 4.54
N LYS A 28 -0.64 15.65 4.61
CA LYS A 28 0.60 15.86 5.33
C LYS A 28 0.43 16.95 6.37
N SER A 29 0.87 16.70 7.58
CA SER A 29 1.07 17.69 8.62
C SER A 29 2.57 17.80 8.93
N ILE A 30 3.04 19.01 9.23
CA ILE A 30 4.41 19.29 9.68
C ILE A 30 4.48 19.84 11.11
N ASP A 31 3.33 19.91 11.77
CA ASP A 31 3.17 20.50 13.10
C ASP A 31 2.51 19.57 14.12
N GLY A 32 2.60 18.26 13.89
CA GLY A 32 2.06 17.25 14.80
C GLY A 32 0.55 17.01 14.66
N GLY A 33 -0.02 17.32 13.50
CA GLY A 33 -1.43 17.09 13.20
C GLY A 33 -2.33 18.30 13.47
N VAL A 34 -1.76 19.47 13.79
CA VAL A 34 -2.54 20.69 14.02
C VAL A 34 -3.09 21.25 12.71
N ASN A 35 -2.22 21.34 11.69
CA ASN A 35 -2.60 21.77 10.35
C ASN A 35 -2.29 20.69 9.33
N TRP A 36 -3.16 20.56 8.31
CA TRP A 36 -3.06 19.55 7.28
C TRP A 36 -3.08 20.17 5.89
N LYS A 37 -2.18 19.68 5.04
CA LYS A 37 -2.14 20.00 3.61
C LYS A 37 -2.41 18.73 2.82
N LYS A 38 -3.33 18.78 1.87
CA LYS A 38 -3.51 17.69 0.90
C LYS A 38 -2.36 17.75 -0.10
N VAL A 39 -1.56 16.67 -0.16
CA VAL A 39 -0.34 16.60 -0.97
C VAL A 39 -0.47 15.65 -2.17
N LEU A 40 -1.47 14.78 -2.18
CA LEU A 40 -1.86 13.98 -3.34
C LEU A 40 -3.37 13.92 -3.42
N PHE A 41 -3.92 14.25 -4.58
CA PHE A 41 -5.34 14.12 -4.88
C PHE A 41 -5.48 13.73 -6.35
N VAL A 42 -6.14 12.61 -6.62
CA VAL A 42 -6.38 12.13 -7.97
C VAL A 42 -7.77 12.57 -8.44
N SER A 43 -8.79 12.22 -7.69
CA SER A 43 -10.18 12.64 -7.96
C SER A 43 -11.07 12.47 -6.71
N GLU A 44 -12.31 12.92 -6.82
CA GLU A 44 -13.32 12.66 -5.79
C GLU A 44 -13.81 11.21 -5.75
N ASN A 45 -13.47 10.38 -6.75
CA ASN A 45 -13.87 8.98 -6.84
C ASN A 45 -12.81 8.01 -6.32
N SER A 46 -11.56 8.47 -6.15
CA SER A 46 -10.43 7.63 -5.77
C SER A 46 -9.68 8.19 -4.57
N GLY A 47 -9.44 7.36 -3.58
CA GLY A 47 -8.77 7.73 -2.33
C GLY A 47 -7.53 6.90 -2.05
N ALA A 48 -6.70 7.37 -1.13
CA ALA A 48 -5.52 6.63 -0.71
C ALA A 48 -5.94 5.43 0.16
N ALA A 49 -5.49 4.24 -0.22
CA ALA A 49 -5.84 3.00 0.44
C ALA A 49 -4.73 2.53 1.39
N ASP A 50 -3.47 2.83 1.07
CA ASP A 50 -2.32 2.47 1.88
C ASP A 50 -1.17 3.46 1.67
N LEU A 51 -0.26 3.54 2.64
CA LEU A 51 0.88 4.47 2.61
C LEU A 51 2.04 3.90 3.42
N SER A 52 3.21 3.83 2.80
CA SER A 52 4.45 3.42 3.47
C SER A 52 5.53 4.49 3.29
N MET A 53 6.31 4.72 4.35
CA MET A 53 7.45 5.63 4.37
C MET A 53 8.73 4.84 4.62
N ASP A 54 9.79 5.17 3.90
CA ASP A 54 11.10 4.55 4.11
C ASP A 54 11.68 5.00 5.47
N PRO A 55 11.89 4.08 6.42
CA PRO A 55 12.44 4.43 7.72
C PRO A 55 13.88 4.95 7.67
N GLY A 56 14.64 4.53 6.66
CA GLY A 56 16.02 5.00 6.42
C GLY A 56 16.09 6.35 5.73
N ASN A 57 15.05 6.69 4.95
CA ASN A 57 14.95 7.96 4.25
C ASN A 57 13.51 8.47 4.21
N PRO A 58 13.05 9.25 5.20
CA PRO A 58 11.66 9.69 5.32
C PRO A 58 11.19 10.64 4.19
N ARG A 59 12.05 10.98 3.24
CA ARG A 59 11.67 11.69 2.01
C ARG A 59 11.05 10.75 0.97
N VAL A 60 11.29 9.44 1.10
CA VAL A 60 10.73 8.42 0.21
C VAL A 60 9.43 7.90 0.80
N LEU A 61 8.35 8.08 0.05
CA LEU A 61 7.03 7.57 0.38
C LEU A 61 6.43 6.86 -0.83
N ILE A 62 5.68 5.80 -0.57
CA ILE A 62 4.87 5.13 -1.59
C ILE A 62 3.43 5.01 -1.09
N THR A 63 2.49 5.19 -1.97
CA THR A 63 1.06 5.07 -1.65
C THR A 63 0.31 4.37 -2.76
N THR A 64 -0.82 3.77 -2.39
CA THR A 64 -1.78 3.22 -3.33
C THR A 64 -3.05 4.05 -3.33
N ILE A 65 -3.55 4.34 -4.51
CA ILE A 65 -4.83 4.98 -4.74
C ILE A 65 -5.82 3.92 -5.23
N CYS A 66 -7.00 3.90 -4.65
CA CYS A 66 -8.07 2.98 -5.00
C CYS A 66 -9.33 3.77 -5.40
N GLN A 67 -9.82 3.51 -6.59
CA GLN A 67 -11.14 3.95 -7.00
C GLN A 67 -12.17 3.01 -6.35
N ALA A 68 -12.96 3.52 -5.43
CA ALA A 68 -13.92 2.73 -4.69
C ALA A 68 -15.24 3.47 -4.53
N LYS A 69 -16.34 2.76 -4.81
CA LYS A 69 -17.69 3.28 -4.64
C LYS A 69 -18.60 2.19 -4.11
N ARG A 70 -19.34 2.51 -3.07
CA ARG A 70 -20.37 1.64 -2.50
C ARG A 70 -21.76 2.22 -2.74
N SER A 71 -22.69 1.36 -3.12
CA SER A 71 -24.11 1.62 -3.10
C SER A 71 -24.80 0.56 -2.23
N PHE A 72 -26.12 0.65 -2.04
CA PHE A 72 -26.85 -0.34 -1.23
C PHE A 72 -26.82 -1.76 -1.79
N TRP A 73 -26.57 -1.91 -3.08
CA TRP A 73 -26.61 -3.20 -3.80
C TRP A 73 -25.30 -3.55 -4.52
N ARG A 74 -24.32 -2.65 -4.51
CA ARG A 74 -23.06 -2.88 -5.25
C ARG A 74 -21.89 -2.21 -4.55
N LEU A 75 -20.76 -2.90 -4.56
CA LEU A 75 -19.46 -2.39 -4.24
C LEU A 75 -18.59 -2.46 -5.49
N ASP A 76 -18.14 -1.31 -5.97
CA ASP A 76 -17.11 -1.23 -7.01
C ASP A 76 -15.75 -1.09 -6.30
N SER A 77 -14.89 -2.10 -6.47
CA SER A 77 -13.51 -2.09 -6.00
C SER A 77 -12.61 -2.00 -7.22
N GLY A 78 -11.92 -0.88 -7.35
CA GLY A 78 -11.05 -0.64 -8.48
C GLY A 78 -11.64 0.18 -9.61
N GLY A 79 -10.75 0.58 -10.52
CA GLY A 79 -11.09 1.36 -11.69
C GLY A 79 -9.87 2.05 -12.30
N PRO A 80 -10.07 2.85 -13.37
CA PRO A 80 -8.98 3.46 -14.13
C PRO A 80 -8.14 4.48 -13.35
N GLU A 81 -8.64 4.98 -12.24
CA GLU A 81 -7.93 5.91 -11.36
C GLU A 81 -7.13 5.22 -10.25
N SER A 82 -7.30 3.90 -10.09
CA SER A 82 -6.49 3.12 -9.15
C SER A 82 -5.05 3.03 -9.62
N GLY A 83 -4.10 3.21 -8.69
CA GLY A 83 -2.68 3.20 -9.07
C GLY A 83 -1.73 3.30 -7.89
N ILE A 84 -0.45 3.20 -8.22
CA ILE A 84 0.67 3.30 -7.29
C ILE A 84 1.42 4.61 -7.57
N TYR A 85 1.71 5.34 -6.50
CA TYR A 85 2.42 6.62 -6.56
C TYR A 85 3.59 6.63 -5.59
N ILE A 86 4.72 7.19 -6.03
CA ILE A 86 5.92 7.33 -5.21
C ILE A 86 6.36 8.79 -5.13
N SER A 87 6.92 9.19 -3.99
CA SER A 87 7.53 10.49 -3.78
C SER A 87 8.95 10.30 -3.27
N PHE A 88 9.86 11.19 -3.69
CA PHE A 88 11.26 11.25 -3.24
C PHE A 88 11.59 12.55 -2.50
N ASP A 89 10.59 13.39 -2.24
CA ASP A 89 10.77 14.71 -1.63
C ASP A 89 9.88 14.95 -0.40
N GLY A 90 9.45 13.85 0.25
CA GLY A 90 8.62 13.94 1.44
C GLY A 90 7.14 14.27 1.11
N GLY A 91 6.67 13.82 -0.05
CA GLY A 91 5.28 13.96 -0.46
C GLY A 91 4.95 15.32 -1.09
N ASP A 92 5.95 16.15 -1.41
CA ASP A 92 5.69 17.44 -2.07
C ASP A 92 5.37 17.25 -3.55
N ASN A 93 5.99 16.24 -4.20
CA ASN A 93 5.67 15.79 -5.55
C ASN A 93 5.51 14.27 -5.59
N TRP A 94 4.62 13.78 -6.45
CA TRP A 94 4.30 12.37 -6.61
C TRP A 94 4.38 11.94 -8.06
N GLU A 95 5.08 10.82 -8.30
CA GLU A 95 5.18 10.16 -9.60
C GLU A 95 4.19 8.99 -9.65
N ASN A 96 3.40 8.90 -10.72
CA ASN A 96 2.54 7.75 -10.97
C ASN A 96 3.37 6.65 -11.63
N ILE A 97 3.60 5.56 -10.90
CA ILE A 97 4.38 4.40 -11.33
C ILE A 97 3.51 3.17 -11.68
N THR A 98 2.19 3.36 -11.79
CA THR A 98 1.21 2.28 -12.02
C THR A 98 1.50 1.43 -13.25
N LYS A 99 2.16 2.00 -14.26
CA LYS A 99 2.48 1.36 -15.54
C LYS A 99 3.96 0.97 -15.67
N ASN A 100 4.72 1.02 -14.60
CA ASN A 100 6.13 0.66 -14.65
C ASN A 100 6.30 -0.83 -15.00
N PRO A 101 7.39 -1.19 -15.69
CA PRO A 101 7.62 -2.55 -16.16
C PRO A 101 7.48 -3.60 -15.05
N GLY A 102 6.77 -4.68 -15.34
CA GLY A 102 6.54 -5.81 -14.45
C GLY A 102 5.32 -5.67 -13.53
N LEU A 103 4.64 -4.51 -13.51
CA LEU A 103 3.32 -4.39 -12.89
C LEU A 103 2.23 -4.95 -13.82
N PRO A 104 1.11 -5.46 -13.26
CA PRO A 104 0.05 -6.04 -14.07
C PRO A 104 -0.60 -5.00 -14.99
N GLU A 105 -1.04 -5.45 -16.14
CA GLU A 105 -1.89 -4.66 -17.02
C GLU A 105 -3.37 -4.66 -16.54
N GLY A 106 -4.24 -3.90 -17.19
CA GLY A 106 -5.67 -3.84 -16.86
C GLY A 106 -6.00 -2.97 -15.65
N LEU A 107 -7.26 -3.02 -15.25
CA LEU A 107 -7.77 -2.28 -14.10
C LEU A 107 -7.25 -2.88 -12.79
N LYS A 108 -6.96 -2.00 -11.86
CA LYS A 108 -6.51 -2.37 -10.50
C LYS A 108 -7.58 -2.05 -9.48
N GLY A 109 -7.74 -2.97 -8.54
CA GLY A 109 -8.58 -2.80 -7.37
C GLY A 109 -7.81 -2.22 -6.19
N ARG A 110 -8.00 -2.80 -5.02
CA ARG A 110 -7.28 -2.41 -3.82
C ARG A 110 -5.87 -2.99 -3.82
N MET A 111 -4.94 -2.20 -3.32
CA MET A 111 -3.54 -2.56 -3.24
C MET A 111 -2.97 -2.16 -1.88
N GLY A 112 -2.05 -2.98 -1.35
CA GLY A 112 -1.24 -2.66 -0.18
C GLY A 112 0.22 -2.49 -0.58
N VAL A 113 0.98 -1.67 0.15
CA VAL A 113 2.41 -1.43 -0.10
C VAL A 113 3.22 -1.35 1.18
N SER A 114 4.46 -1.84 1.14
CA SER A 114 5.42 -1.70 2.25
C SER A 114 6.84 -1.55 1.74
N ILE A 115 7.51 -0.49 2.17
CA ILE A 115 8.96 -0.30 1.95
C ILE A 115 9.71 -1.16 2.96
N SER A 116 10.70 -1.90 2.50
CA SER A 116 11.53 -2.73 3.39
C SER A 116 12.51 -1.88 4.17
N PRO A 117 12.49 -1.91 5.52
CA PRO A 117 13.54 -1.29 6.32
C PRO A 117 14.88 -1.99 6.20
N ALA A 118 14.85 -3.31 5.95
CA ALA A 118 16.05 -4.17 5.90
C ALA A 118 16.82 -4.06 4.59
N LYS A 119 16.22 -3.48 3.52
CA LYS A 119 16.87 -3.37 2.21
C LYS A 119 16.45 -2.14 1.45
N GLU A 120 17.43 -1.28 1.20
CA GLU A 120 17.26 -0.09 0.38
C GLU A 120 16.71 -0.41 -1.02
N GLY A 121 15.72 0.35 -1.47
CA GLY A 121 15.09 0.20 -2.79
C GLY A 121 14.07 -0.93 -2.92
N ARG A 122 14.00 -1.83 -1.93
CA ARG A 122 13.01 -2.90 -1.94
C ARG A 122 11.65 -2.40 -1.45
N ILE A 123 10.63 -2.67 -2.24
CA ILE A 123 9.24 -2.41 -1.89
C ILE A 123 8.41 -3.64 -2.26
N TRP A 124 7.47 -3.95 -1.40
CA TRP A 124 6.46 -5.00 -1.60
C TRP A 124 5.12 -4.36 -1.95
N ALA A 125 4.34 -5.04 -2.78
CA ALA A 125 2.96 -4.67 -3.06
C ALA A 125 2.08 -5.91 -3.19
N THR A 126 0.90 -5.87 -2.57
CA THR A 126 -0.21 -6.75 -2.92
C THR A 126 -1.11 -6.02 -3.89
N ILE A 127 -1.44 -6.63 -5.01
CA ILE A 127 -2.20 -5.97 -6.08
C ILE A 127 -3.40 -6.81 -6.47
N GLU A 128 -4.61 -6.29 -6.22
CA GLU A 128 -5.83 -6.75 -6.86
C GLU A 128 -5.86 -6.21 -8.30
N SER A 129 -5.99 -7.09 -9.30
CA SER A 129 -5.99 -6.71 -10.71
C SER A 129 -6.90 -7.64 -11.51
N GLU A 130 -7.39 -7.15 -12.66
CA GLU A 130 -8.11 -8.01 -13.63
C GLU A 130 -7.20 -9.07 -14.24
N ILE A 131 -5.90 -8.78 -14.31
CA ILE A 131 -4.87 -9.65 -14.88
C ILE A 131 -3.71 -9.71 -13.89
N ASP A 132 -3.28 -10.93 -13.56
CA ASP A 132 -2.11 -11.18 -12.71
C ASP A 132 -2.21 -10.54 -11.32
N THR A 133 -3.31 -10.82 -10.61
CA THR A 133 -3.45 -10.51 -9.18
C THR A 133 -2.37 -11.26 -8.37
N GLY A 134 -1.70 -10.59 -7.41
CA GLY A 134 -0.68 -11.26 -6.61
C GLY A 134 0.17 -10.33 -5.75
N VAL A 135 1.29 -10.89 -5.28
CA VAL A 135 2.33 -10.18 -4.55
C VAL A 135 3.46 -9.81 -5.50
N TYR A 136 3.78 -8.54 -5.53
CA TYR A 136 4.82 -7.95 -6.35
C TYR A 136 5.96 -7.42 -5.51
N ARG A 137 7.17 -7.44 -6.07
CA ARG A 137 8.37 -6.91 -5.42
C ARG A 137 9.21 -6.10 -6.39
N THR A 138 9.74 -4.99 -5.93
CA THR A 138 10.77 -4.21 -6.62
C THR A 138 12.05 -4.15 -5.79
N GLU A 139 13.19 -3.96 -6.44
CA GLU A 139 14.52 -3.78 -5.83
C GLU A 139 15.09 -2.37 -6.10
N ASN A 140 14.31 -1.50 -6.74
CA ASN A 140 14.82 -0.23 -7.28
C ASN A 140 13.80 0.92 -7.17
N TYR A 141 13.08 0.96 -6.02
CA TYR A 141 12.08 1.98 -5.75
C TYR A 141 10.97 2.04 -6.81
N GLY A 142 10.50 0.88 -7.27
CA GLY A 142 9.37 0.79 -8.18
C GLY A 142 9.66 1.10 -9.65
N LYS A 143 10.93 1.23 -10.06
CA LYS A 143 11.29 1.41 -11.49
C LYS A 143 10.94 0.16 -12.30
N THR A 144 11.15 -1.02 -11.72
CA THR A 144 10.75 -2.31 -12.30
C THR A 144 10.22 -3.22 -11.18
N TRP A 145 9.27 -4.08 -11.52
CA TRP A 145 8.63 -4.98 -10.59
C TRP A 145 8.69 -6.43 -11.08
N ALA A 146 8.56 -7.35 -10.16
CA ALA A 146 8.40 -8.77 -10.45
C ALA A 146 7.20 -9.32 -9.66
N LEU A 147 6.33 -10.08 -10.31
CA LEU A 147 5.36 -10.94 -9.64
C LEU A 147 6.14 -12.04 -8.93
N VAL A 148 6.03 -12.14 -7.62
CA VAL A 148 6.75 -13.12 -6.80
C VAL A 148 5.84 -14.23 -6.30
N SER A 149 4.54 -13.97 -6.17
CA SER A 149 3.54 -14.98 -5.83
C SER A 149 2.17 -14.61 -6.43
N ASP A 150 1.53 -15.58 -7.06
CA ASP A 150 0.15 -15.52 -7.56
C ASP A 150 -0.83 -16.33 -6.71
N ASP A 151 -0.43 -16.65 -5.48
CA ASP A 151 -1.23 -17.42 -4.52
C ASP A 151 -2.52 -16.66 -4.18
N GLN A 152 -3.66 -17.27 -4.52
CA GLN A 152 -4.99 -16.67 -4.35
C GLN A 152 -5.44 -16.63 -2.88
N ASP A 153 -4.85 -17.43 -2.00
CA ASP A 153 -5.15 -17.40 -0.57
C ASP A 153 -4.69 -16.08 0.08
N LEU A 154 -3.73 -15.39 -0.58
CA LEU A 154 -3.28 -14.07 -0.17
C LEU A 154 -4.25 -12.93 -0.54
N GLN A 155 -5.30 -13.24 -1.30
CA GLN A 155 -6.25 -12.27 -1.88
C GLN A 155 -7.68 -12.47 -1.34
N GLY A 156 -7.84 -12.82 -0.08
CA GLY A 156 -9.12 -13.27 0.47
C GLY A 156 -10.26 -12.25 0.38
N ARG A 157 -10.03 -10.97 0.64
CA ARG A 157 -11.03 -9.89 0.58
C ARG A 157 -10.41 -8.54 0.21
N PRO A 158 -9.77 -8.41 -0.96
CA PRO A 158 -9.00 -7.22 -1.30
C PRO A 158 -9.86 -5.94 -1.29
N TRP A 159 -11.11 -6.01 -1.73
CA TRP A 159 -12.06 -4.90 -1.72
C TRP A 159 -12.35 -4.32 -0.32
N TYR A 160 -12.15 -5.09 0.74
CA TYR A 160 -12.38 -4.63 2.12
C TYR A 160 -11.10 -4.09 2.72
N TYR A 161 -10.06 -4.90 2.79
CA TYR A 161 -8.71 -4.51 3.16
C TYR A 161 -7.71 -5.53 2.64
N GLN A 162 -6.49 -5.07 2.40
CA GLN A 162 -5.38 -5.89 1.98
C GLN A 162 -4.10 -5.17 2.36
N HIS A 163 -3.33 -5.75 3.27
CA HIS A 163 -2.12 -5.14 3.77
C HIS A 163 -0.93 -6.08 3.62
N ILE A 164 0.24 -5.49 3.42
CA ILE A 164 1.52 -6.17 3.35
C ILE A 164 2.52 -5.44 4.23
N PHE A 165 3.33 -6.20 4.97
CA PHE A 165 4.28 -5.63 5.93
C PHE A 165 5.65 -6.28 5.73
N ALA A 166 6.65 -5.48 5.37
CA ALA A 166 8.03 -5.91 5.31
C ALA A 166 8.59 -6.09 6.72
N ASP A 167 9.34 -7.15 6.94
CA ASP A 167 10.05 -7.34 8.20
C ASP A 167 11.15 -6.28 8.35
N PRO A 168 11.29 -5.65 9.52
CA PRO A 168 12.27 -4.58 9.71
C PRO A 168 13.72 -5.05 9.73
N SER A 169 13.98 -6.31 10.00
CA SER A 169 15.32 -6.88 10.20
C SER A 169 15.73 -7.90 9.14
N ASP A 170 14.79 -8.53 8.45
CA ASP A 170 15.05 -9.52 7.40
C ASP A 170 14.46 -9.10 6.06
N GLU A 171 15.32 -8.85 5.10
CA GLU A 171 14.92 -8.43 3.75
C GLU A 171 14.04 -9.44 3.01
N ASN A 172 14.08 -10.72 3.34
CA ASN A 172 13.31 -11.78 2.68
C ASN A 172 12.00 -12.13 3.39
N THR A 173 11.80 -11.59 4.57
CA THR A 173 10.57 -11.83 5.34
C THR A 173 9.53 -10.75 5.05
N VAL A 174 8.32 -11.19 4.75
CA VAL A 174 7.16 -10.34 4.50
C VAL A 174 5.88 -11.00 4.99
N TRP A 175 4.95 -10.19 5.48
CA TRP A 175 3.67 -10.62 6.00
C TRP A 175 2.54 -10.07 5.13
N VAL A 176 1.53 -10.89 4.87
CA VAL A 176 0.30 -10.48 4.20
C VAL A 176 -0.87 -10.69 5.14
N MET A 177 -1.63 -9.61 5.34
CA MET A 177 -2.78 -9.58 6.22
C MET A 177 -4.05 -9.38 5.41
N ASN A 178 -4.95 -10.33 5.57
CA ASN A 178 -6.32 -10.27 5.09
C ASN A 178 -7.21 -11.05 6.06
N TYR A 179 -8.17 -11.85 5.59
CA TYR A 179 -8.92 -12.75 6.46
C TYR A 179 -8.00 -13.63 7.32
N SER A 180 -6.87 -14.04 6.76
CA SER A 180 -5.82 -14.82 7.42
C SER A 180 -4.51 -14.03 7.48
N CYS A 181 -3.61 -14.45 8.37
CA CYS A 181 -2.25 -13.93 8.47
C CYS A 181 -1.30 -14.91 7.76
N HIS A 182 -0.53 -14.42 6.81
CA HIS A 182 0.42 -15.22 6.05
C HIS A 182 1.82 -14.63 6.18
N LYS A 183 2.83 -15.50 6.25
CA LYS A 183 4.24 -15.11 6.34
C LYS A 183 5.05 -15.80 5.25
N SER A 184 5.91 -15.05 4.58
CA SER A 184 6.99 -15.55 3.73
C SER A 184 8.33 -15.26 4.37
N THR A 185 9.30 -16.15 4.19
CA THR A 185 10.72 -15.98 4.60
C THR A 185 11.68 -16.22 3.41
N ASP A 186 11.16 -16.39 2.21
CA ASP A 186 11.90 -16.71 1.00
C ASP A 186 11.82 -15.64 -0.09
N GLY A 187 11.53 -14.41 0.30
CA GLY A 187 11.42 -13.30 -0.61
C GLY A 187 10.06 -13.22 -1.32
N GLY A 188 9.00 -13.70 -0.67
CA GLY A 188 7.63 -13.60 -1.15
C GLY A 188 7.24 -14.70 -2.14
N LYS A 189 8.04 -15.75 -2.28
CA LYS A 189 7.77 -16.85 -3.25
C LYS A 189 6.77 -17.85 -2.71
N THR A 190 6.90 -18.21 -1.42
CA THR A 190 5.97 -19.08 -0.73
C THR A 190 5.49 -18.44 0.56
N PHE A 191 4.26 -18.74 0.94
CA PHE A 191 3.64 -18.21 2.15
C PHE A 191 3.10 -19.33 3.02
N GLU A 192 3.33 -19.19 4.33
CA GLU A 192 2.79 -20.08 5.34
C GLU A 192 1.68 -19.38 6.10
N LEU A 193 0.61 -20.10 6.39
CA LEU A 193 -0.46 -19.63 7.26
C LEU A 193 0.04 -19.52 8.70
N VAL A 194 -0.08 -18.34 9.27
CA VAL A 194 0.23 -18.11 10.68
C VAL A 194 -1.06 -18.17 11.49
N PRO A 195 -1.17 -19.13 12.44
CA PRO A 195 -2.34 -19.20 13.29
C PRO A 195 -2.53 -17.94 14.14
N THR A 196 -3.71 -17.34 14.07
CA THR A 196 -4.11 -16.20 14.89
C THR A 196 -5.35 -16.57 15.71
N PRO A 197 -5.61 -15.91 16.86
CA PRO A 197 -6.77 -16.20 17.69
C PRO A 197 -8.13 -16.05 17.01
N HIS A 198 -8.19 -15.26 15.93
CA HIS A 198 -9.38 -14.98 15.12
C HIS A 198 -8.99 -14.65 13.69
N GLY A 199 -9.92 -14.72 12.75
CA GLY A 199 -9.77 -14.17 11.40
C GLY A 199 -9.92 -12.63 11.37
N ASP A 200 -9.87 -12.06 10.15
CA ASP A 200 -9.90 -10.61 9.94
C ASP A 200 -8.71 -9.89 10.61
N ASN A 201 -7.51 -10.19 10.11
CA ASN A 201 -6.27 -9.60 10.60
C ASN A 201 -5.99 -8.29 9.86
N HIS A 202 -6.13 -7.16 10.56
CA HIS A 202 -6.09 -5.83 9.95
C HIS A 202 -4.73 -5.15 10.04
N ASP A 203 -3.93 -5.47 11.04
CA ASP A 203 -2.65 -4.80 11.26
C ASP A 203 -1.69 -5.69 12.04
N ILE A 204 -0.39 -5.43 11.90
CA ILE A 204 0.68 -6.07 12.66
C ILE A 204 1.74 -5.03 12.99
N TRP A 205 2.23 -5.08 14.20
CA TRP A 205 3.45 -4.38 14.58
C TRP A 205 4.57 -5.40 14.80
N ILE A 206 5.71 -5.15 14.14
CA ILE A 206 6.91 -6.01 14.21
C ILE A 206 8.01 -5.21 14.90
N ASP A 207 8.53 -5.73 15.99
CA ASP A 207 9.62 -5.10 16.75
C ASP A 207 10.91 -5.14 15.91
N PRO A 208 11.57 -3.97 15.66
CA PRO A 208 12.80 -3.90 14.87
C PRO A 208 14.01 -4.54 15.50
#